data_d62c06b507fda73a16b14f78cdec9ce2
#
_entry.id   d62c06b507fda73a16b14f78cdec9ce2
#
_cell.length_a   1.000
_cell.length_b   1.000
_cell.length_c   1.000
_cell.angle_alpha   90.00
_cell.angle_beta   90.00
_cell.angle_gamma   90.00
#
_symmetry.space_group_name_H-M   'P 1'
#
loop_
_entity.id
_entity.type
_entity.pdbx_description
1 polymer ?
#
loop_
_entity_poly.entity_id
_entity_poly.type
_entity_poly.pdbx_seq_one_letter_code
_entity_poly.pdbx_strand_id
1 'polypeptide(L)'
;MNRRNILLYTLAGVFSVIGALTNGISPFLAGSSAAEKIVSLCLAIILILIGVSAITASSRIKKSGNADLRLTEKIMPALLCVMAIFILVDAAVCIPNFNGLTSGVRIAGDIINAIGFASCGILMLKNNRSEKNTVLYIILSVLSGSISPIMITAAWLALPYAPDRECSRRKARNGLIIAFFVVLVTYAAVYIALGQETAQNIGLSELYIRVMSALFVAVIAVFAFIPSSKYKCRDSAEK
;
A
#
# COMPACT_ATOMS: atom_id res chain seq x y z
N MET A 1 22.06 -5.45 5.64
CA MET A 1 21.25 -4.55 4.81
C MET A 1 20.61 -5.25 3.62
N ASN A 2 21.35 -5.99 2.82
CA ASN A 2 20.83 -6.64 1.59
C ASN A 2 19.68 -7.64 1.80
N ARG A 3 19.68 -8.46 2.87
CA ARG A 3 18.63 -9.48 3.11
C ARG A 3 17.23 -8.86 3.26
N ARG A 4 17.14 -7.71 3.94
CA ARG A 4 15.86 -7.01 4.12
C ARG A 4 15.32 -6.46 2.81
N ASN A 5 16.17 -5.81 2.01
CA ASN A 5 15.76 -5.27 0.72
C ASN A 5 15.31 -6.38 -0.23
N ILE A 6 16.02 -7.51 -0.24
CA ILE A 6 15.61 -8.71 -0.98
C ILE A 6 14.22 -9.16 -0.55
N LEU A 7 13.97 -9.27 0.75
CA LEU A 7 12.67 -9.66 1.28
C LEU A 7 11.57 -8.68 0.89
N LEU A 8 11.78 -7.38 1.07
CA LEU A 8 10.78 -6.35 0.76
C LEU A 8 10.43 -6.33 -0.73
N TYR A 9 11.41 -6.39 -1.63
CA TYR A 9 11.15 -6.46 -3.07
C TYR A 9 10.49 -7.78 -3.48
N THR A 10 10.83 -8.89 -2.85
CA THR A 10 10.15 -10.17 -3.10
C THR A 10 8.70 -10.12 -2.68
N LEU A 11 8.42 -9.61 -1.47
CA LEU A 11 7.05 -9.45 -0.99
C LEU A 11 6.25 -8.47 -1.85
N ALA A 12 6.86 -7.34 -2.25
CA ALA A 12 6.23 -6.41 -3.19
C ALA A 12 5.82 -7.11 -4.49
N GLY A 13 6.70 -7.95 -5.03
CA GLY A 13 6.44 -8.70 -6.24
C GLY A 13 5.29 -9.70 -6.07
N VAL A 14 5.31 -10.49 -5.01
CA VAL A 14 4.25 -11.46 -4.72
C VAL A 14 2.88 -10.78 -4.54
N PHE A 15 2.82 -9.73 -3.72
CA PHE A 15 1.56 -9.00 -3.50
C PHE A 15 1.07 -8.26 -4.74
N SER A 16 1.98 -7.78 -5.62
CA SER A 16 1.58 -7.22 -6.91
C SER A 16 0.93 -8.25 -7.82
N VAL A 17 1.47 -9.46 -7.88
CA VAL A 17 0.89 -10.56 -8.68
C VAL A 17 -0.46 -10.99 -8.12
N ILE A 18 -0.58 -11.13 -6.80
CA ILE A 18 -1.87 -11.43 -6.15
C ILE A 18 -2.89 -10.33 -6.46
N GLY A 19 -2.50 -9.05 -6.33
CA GLY A 19 -3.34 -7.91 -6.67
C GLY A 19 -3.74 -7.89 -8.14
N ALA A 20 -2.85 -8.28 -9.05
CA ALA A 20 -3.15 -8.41 -10.47
C ALA A 20 -4.21 -9.47 -10.75
N LEU A 21 -4.10 -10.63 -10.12
CA LEU A 21 -5.08 -11.71 -10.26
C LEU A 21 -6.45 -11.30 -9.73
N THR A 22 -6.51 -10.69 -8.55
CA THR A 22 -7.77 -10.24 -7.95
C THR A 22 -8.43 -9.14 -8.80
N ASN A 23 -7.69 -8.11 -9.22
CA ASN A 23 -8.23 -7.03 -10.04
C ASN A 23 -8.60 -7.51 -11.45
N GLY A 24 -7.83 -8.42 -12.04
CA GLY A 24 -8.12 -8.94 -13.37
C GLY A 24 -9.35 -9.85 -13.43
N ILE A 25 -9.62 -10.62 -12.38
CA ILE A 25 -10.70 -11.62 -12.37
C ILE A 25 -12.01 -11.03 -11.83
N SER A 26 -11.96 -10.18 -10.81
CA SER A 26 -13.13 -9.64 -10.10
C SER A 26 -14.21 -9.06 -11.02
N PRO A 27 -13.93 -8.22 -12.04
CA PRO A 27 -14.96 -7.63 -12.89
C PRO A 27 -15.68 -8.65 -13.79
N PHE A 28 -15.02 -9.76 -14.10
CA PHE A 28 -15.64 -10.83 -14.89
C PHE A 28 -16.66 -11.63 -14.06
N LEU A 29 -16.38 -11.79 -12.77
CA LEU A 29 -17.29 -12.46 -11.83
C LEU A 29 -18.46 -11.56 -11.42
N ALA A 30 -18.24 -10.25 -11.32
CA ALA A 30 -19.23 -9.27 -10.87
C ALA A 30 -20.21 -8.81 -11.99
N GLY A 31 -20.05 -9.27 -13.23
CA GLY A 31 -20.92 -8.85 -14.33
C GLY A 31 -20.73 -7.37 -14.74
N SER A 32 -19.56 -6.78 -14.45
CA SER A 32 -19.21 -5.39 -14.73
C SER A 32 -19.31 -5.01 -16.19
N SER A 33 -19.38 -3.71 -16.49
CA SER A 33 -19.41 -3.15 -17.83
C SER A 33 -18.13 -3.50 -18.63
N ALA A 34 -18.20 -3.41 -19.96
CA ALA A 34 -17.04 -3.66 -20.80
C ALA A 34 -15.88 -2.68 -20.49
N ALA A 35 -16.20 -1.41 -20.20
CA ALA A 35 -15.21 -0.41 -19.82
C ALA A 35 -14.49 -0.77 -18.52
N GLU A 36 -15.22 -1.16 -17.48
CA GLU A 36 -14.63 -1.61 -16.20
C GLU A 36 -13.72 -2.82 -16.39
N LYS A 37 -14.12 -3.81 -17.21
CA LYS A 37 -13.30 -4.98 -17.53
C LYS A 37 -11.99 -4.61 -18.18
N ILE A 38 -12.01 -3.68 -19.16
CA ILE A 38 -10.82 -3.22 -19.87
C ILE A 38 -9.87 -2.49 -18.89
N VAL A 39 -10.39 -1.55 -18.09
CA VAL A 39 -9.58 -0.80 -17.12
C VAL A 39 -8.96 -1.74 -16.09
N SER A 40 -9.73 -2.67 -15.54
CA SER A 40 -9.22 -3.66 -14.59
C SER A 40 -8.15 -4.57 -15.19
N LEU A 41 -8.28 -4.94 -16.47
CA LEU A 41 -7.24 -5.69 -17.16
C LEU A 41 -5.96 -4.87 -17.32
N CYS A 42 -6.06 -3.59 -17.66
CA CYS A 42 -4.91 -2.69 -17.72
C CYS A 42 -4.23 -2.54 -16.35
N LEU A 43 -5.01 -2.36 -15.29
CA LEU A 43 -4.50 -2.30 -13.90
C LEU A 43 -3.77 -3.61 -13.54
N ALA A 44 -4.33 -4.77 -13.89
CA ALA A 44 -3.71 -6.06 -13.66
C ALA A 44 -2.37 -6.20 -14.39
N ILE A 45 -2.29 -5.77 -15.64
CA ILE A 45 -1.04 -5.78 -16.43
C ILE A 45 0.02 -4.90 -15.77
N ILE A 46 -0.34 -3.68 -15.34
CA ILE A 46 0.60 -2.76 -14.67
C ILE A 46 1.09 -3.37 -13.35
N LEU A 47 0.20 -4.00 -12.57
CA LEU A 47 0.59 -4.69 -11.34
C LEU A 47 1.54 -5.87 -11.60
N ILE A 48 1.33 -6.63 -12.68
CA ILE A 48 2.28 -7.68 -13.10
C ILE A 48 3.64 -7.06 -13.43
N LEU A 49 3.69 -5.95 -14.17
CA LEU A 49 4.94 -5.27 -14.51
C LEU A 49 5.67 -4.76 -13.26
N ILE A 50 4.94 -4.17 -12.30
CA ILE A 50 5.49 -3.79 -10.99
C ILE A 50 6.04 -5.02 -10.27
N GLY A 51 5.28 -6.11 -10.24
CA GLY A 51 5.66 -7.37 -9.61
C GLY A 51 6.94 -7.97 -10.20
N VAL A 52 7.01 -8.10 -11.52
CA VAL A 52 8.18 -8.60 -12.23
C VAL A 52 9.39 -7.70 -12.00
N SER A 53 9.21 -6.38 -12.02
CA SER A 53 10.27 -5.41 -11.75
C SER A 53 10.81 -5.56 -10.32
N ALA A 54 9.94 -5.75 -9.33
CA ALA A 54 10.33 -5.94 -7.94
C ALA A 54 11.07 -7.27 -7.72
N ILE A 55 10.60 -8.38 -8.30
CA ILE A 55 11.28 -9.69 -8.24
C ILE A 55 12.65 -9.63 -8.93
N THR A 56 12.73 -8.94 -10.07
CA THR A 56 13.99 -8.75 -10.79
C THR A 56 14.99 -7.94 -9.96
N ALA A 57 14.55 -6.85 -9.30
CA ALA A 57 15.39 -6.08 -8.37
C ALA A 57 15.89 -6.96 -7.21
N SER A 58 15.01 -7.76 -6.60
CA SER A 58 15.36 -8.71 -5.55
C SER A 58 16.45 -9.70 -6.01
N SER A 59 16.27 -10.29 -7.18
CA SER A 59 17.21 -11.26 -7.76
C SER A 59 18.58 -10.62 -8.06
N ARG A 60 18.60 -9.40 -8.57
CA ARG A 60 19.84 -8.66 -8.85
C ARG A 60 20.59 -8.29 -7.57
N ILE A 61 19.88 -7.81 -6.54
CA ILE A 61 20.48 -7.55 -5.22
C ILE A 61 21.12 -8.84 -4.65
N LYS A 62 20.45 -9.98 -4.82
CA LYS A 62 20.96 -11.26 -4.35
C LYS A 62 22.25 -11.68 -5.07
N LYS A 63 22.36 -11.43 -6.39
CA LYS A 63 23.49 -11.83 -7.22
C LYS A 63 24.69 -10.87 -7.14
N SER A 64 24.45 -9.57 -7.22
CA SER A 64 25.49 -8.54 -7.36
C SER A 64 25.70 -7.67 -6.12
N GLY A 65 24.85 -7.83 -5.10
CA GLY A 65 24.88 -6.99 -3.91
C GLY A 65 24.26 -5.59 -4.10
N ASN A 66 24.06 -5.15 -5.33
CA ASN A 66 23.49 -3.85 -5.67
C ASN A 66 22.17 -3.98 -6.44
N ALA A 67 21.22 -3.10 -6.16
CA ALA A 67 20.03 -2.94 -6.98
C ALA A 67 20.42 -2.30 -8.32
N ASP A 68 19.76 -2.75 -9.41
CA ASP A 68 19.88 -2.05 -10.68
C ASP A 68 19.24 -0.66 -10.55
N LEU A 69 20.07 0.37 -10.62
CA LEU A 69 19.66 1.77 -10.48
C LEU A 69 18.60 2.17 -11.51
N ARG A 70 18.69 1.67 -12.75
CA ARG A 70 17.68 1.96 -13.78
C ARG A 70 16.32 1.38 -13.43
N LEU A 71 16.29 0.15 -12.94
CA LEU A 71 15.06 -0.53 -12.59
C LEU A 71 14.40 0.10 -11.38
N THR A 72 15.18 0.35 -10.31
CA THR A 72 14.66 0.88 -9.05
C THR A 72 14.44 2.38 -9.06
N GLU A 73 15.22 3.15 -9.81
CA GLU A 73 15.18 4.61 -9.80
C GLU A 73 14.33 5.21 -10.92
N LYS A 74 14.07 4.47 -12.01
CA LYS A 74 13.32 4.99 -13.16
C LYS A 74 12.09 4.15 -13.49
N ILE A 75 12.24 2.85 -13.67
CA ILE A 75 11.16 2.00 -14.18
C ILE A 75 10.07 1.79 -13.11
N MET A 76 10.44 1.37 -11.91
CA MET A 76 9.44 1.16 -10.85
C MET A 76 8.67 2.44 -10.48
N PRO A 77 9.33 3.60 -10.25
CA PRO A 77 8.59 4.83 -9.96
C PRO A 77 7.69 5.27 -11.12
N ALA A 78 8.12 5.10 -12.37
CA ALA A 78 7.29 5.38 -13.54
C ALA A 78 6.05 4.48 -13.58
N LEU A 79 6.19 3.19 -13.31
CA LEU A 79 5.05 2.27 -13.22
C LEU A 79 4.08 2.64 -12.10
N LEU A 80 4.56 3.13 -10.95
CA LEU A 80 3.70 3.63 -9.89
C LEU A 80 2.90 4.87 -10.34
N CYS A 81 3.51 5.78 -11.10
CA CYS A 81 2.81 6.94 -11.66
C CYS A 81 1.76 6.49 -12.72
N VAL A 82 2.10 5.55 -13.58
CA VAL A 82 1.16 5.00 -14.57
C VAL A 82 -0.01 4.31 -13.87
N MET A 83 0.25 3.56 -12.80
CA MET A 83 -0.80 2.94 -11.98
C MET A 83 -1.77 3.98 -11.43
N ALA A 84 -1.26 5.12 -10.92
CA ALA A 84 -2.09 6.22 -10.44
C ALA A 84 -3.05 6.76 -11.51
N ILE A 85 -2.58 6.91 -12.75
CA ILE A 85 -3.41 7.36 -13.87
C ILE A 85 -4.54 6.36 -14.13
N PHE A 86 -4.26 5.07 -14.18
CA PHE A 86 -5.29 4.06 -14.44
C PHE A 86 -6.28 3.91 -13.29
N ILE A 87 -5.88 4.13 -12.03
CA ILE A 87 -6.80 4.20 -10.89
C ILE A 87 -7.76 5.38 -11.05
N LEU A 88 -7.27 6.55 -11.51
CA LEU A 88 -8.16 7.69 -11.80
C LEU A 88 -9.11 7.42 -12.96
N VAL A 89 -8.67 6.68 -13.98
CA VAL A 89 -9.55 6.23 -15.08
C VAL A 89 -10.61 5.28 -14.55
N ASP A 90 -10.28 4.35 -13.64
CA ASP A 90 -11.25 3.46 -13.01
C ASP A 90 -12.29 4.25 -12.22
N ALA A 91 -11.86 5.21 -11.40
CA ALA A 91 -12.77 6.11 -10.71
C ALA A 91 -13.71 6.87 -11.67
N ALA A 92 -13.18 7.38 -12.79
CA ALA A 92 -13.97 8.09 -13.80
C ALA A 92 -15.01 7.19 -14.50
N VAL A 93 -14.66 5.94 -14.79
CA VAL A 93 -15.60 4.96 -15.37
C VAL A 93 -16.72 4.59 -14.41
N CYS A 94 -16.51 4.73 -13.11
CA CYS A 94 -17.55 4.48 -12.09
C CYS A 94 -18.55 5.65 -11.95
N ILE A 95 -18.22 6.87 -12.40
CA ILE A 95 -19.10 8.06 -12.26
C ILE A 95 -20.46 7.90 -12.94
N PRO A 96 -20.56 7.41 -14.19
CA PRO A 96 -21.86 7.25 -14.86
C PRO A 96 -22.82 6.29 -14.15
N ASN A 97 -22.25 5.34 -13.38
CA ASN A 97 -22.99 4.34 -12.61
C ASN A 97 -23.10 4.71 -11.13
N PHE A 98 -23.03 6.01 -10.81
CA PHE A 98 -23.06 6.48 -9.42
C PHE A 98 -24.39 6.09 -8.75
N ASN A 99 -24.29 5.30 -7.69
CA ASN A 99 -25.43 4.81 -6.92
C ASN A 99 -25.20 5.03 -5.42
N GLY A 100 -25.43 6.27 -5.00
CA GLY A 100 -25.43 6.64 -3.59
C GLY A 100 -24.07 6.57 -2.89
N LEU A 101 -24.09 6.34 -1.57
CA LEU A 101 -22.92 6.42 -0.70
C LEU A 101 -21.83 5.41 -1.08
N THR A 102 -22.21 4.20 -1.45
CA THR A 102 -21.25 3.12 -1.79
C THR A 102 -20.35 3.52 -2.96
N SER A 103 -20.94 4.06 -4.04
CA SER A 103 -20.18 4.54 -5.19
C SER A 103 -19.31 5.75 -4.82
N GLY A 104 -19.82 6.67 -3.98
CA GLY A 104 -19.06 7.81 -3.49
C GLY A 104 -17.82 7.40 -2.69
N VAL A 105 -17.96 6.44 -1.79
CA VAL A 105 -16.85 5.90 -0.98
C VAL A 105 -15.81 5.20 -1.88
N ARG A 106 -16.25 4.44 -2.89
CA ARG A 106 -15.36 3.80 -3.87
C ARG A 106 -14.55 4.85 -4.61
N ILE A 107 -15.20 5.83 -5.25
CA ILE A 107 -14.54 6.87 -6.04
C ILE A 107 -13.56 7.69 -5.17
N ALA A 108 -13.97 8.09 -3.96
CA ALA A 108 -13.10 8.81 -3.04
C ALA A 108 -11.87 7.97 -2.64
N GLY A 109 -12.07 6.68 -2.38
CA GLY A 109 -10.99 5.75 -2.08
C GLY A 109 -9.99 5.63 -3.24
N ASP A 110 -10.48 5.51 -4.47
CA ASP A 110 -9.64 5.39 -5.66
C ASP A 110 -8.85 6.67 -5.93
N ILE A 111 -9.45 7.85 -5.71
CA ILE A 111 -8.73 9.14 -5.78
C ILE A 111 -7.60 9.19 -4.74
N ILE A 112 -7.87 8.82 -3.49
CA ILE A 112 -6.86 8.78 -2.43
C ILE A 112 -5.74 7.80 -2.78
N ASN A 113 -6.07 6.61 -3.28
CA ASN A 113 -5.10 5.61 -3.70
C ASN A 113 -4.24 6.13 -4.85
N ALA A 114 -4.84 6.79 -5.85
CA ALA A 114 -4.11 7.40 -6.96
C ALA A 114 -3.12 8.47 -6.48
N ILE A 115 -3.52 9.33 -5.53
CA ILE A 115 -2.63 10.32 -4.91
C ILE A 115 -1.46 9.60 -4.22
N GLY A 116 -1.71 8.52 -3.49
CA GLY A 116 -0.68 7.72 -2.85
C GLY A 116 0.33 7.14 -3.84
N PHE A 117 -0.15 6.48 -4.90
CA PHE A 117 0.70 5.91 -5.95
C PHE A 117 1.51 6.98 -6.68
N ALA A 118 0.88 8.07 -7.12
CA ALA A 118 1.54 9.19 -7.81
C ALA A 118 2.63 9.81 -6.93
N SER A 119 2.30 10.10 -5.67
CA SER A 119 3.23 10.73 -4.74
C SER A 119 4.45 9.85 -4.47
N CYS A 120 4.26 8.53 -4.26
CA CYS A 120 5.38 7.59 -4.12
C CYS A 120 6.25 7.58 -5.38
N GLY A 121 5.66 7.48 -6.56
CA GLY A 121 6.39 7.48 -7.82
C GLY A 121 7.19 8.77 -8.04
N ILE A 122 6.56 9.93 -7.88
CA ILE A 122 7.20 11.24 -8.07
C ILE A 122 8.35 11.46 -7.08
N LEU A 123 8.16 11.13 -5.80
CA LEU A 123 9.20 11.29 -4.79
C LEU A 123 10.40 10.38 -5.05
N MET A 124 10.16 9.16 -5.50
CA MET A 124 11.22 8.23 -5.90
C MET A 124 11.97 8.74 -7.15
N LEU A 125 11.26 9.29 -8.15
CA LEU A 125 11.88 9.89 -9.34
C LEU A 125 12.77 11.11 -8.99
N LYS A 126 12.36 11.90 -8.02
CA LYS A 126 13.16 13.05 -7.50
C LYS A 126 14.36 12.61 -6.66
N ASN A 127 14.51 11.33 -6.39
CA ASN A 127 15.59 10.74 -5.60
C ASN A 127 15.83 11.43 -4.24
N ASN A 128 14.77 11.90 -3.58
CA ASN A 128 14.85 12.63 -2.32
C ASN A 128 14.87 11.67 -1.12
N ARG A 129 16.04 11.09 -0.83
CA ARG A 129 16.24 10.10 0.25
C ARG A 129 16.58 10.75 1.61
N SER A 130 15.91 11.82 1.98
CA SER A 130 16.14 12.47 3.27
C SER A 130 15.46 11.72 4.43
N GLU A 131 16.18 11.56 5.55
CA GLU A 131 15.60 11.01 6.79
C GLU A 131 14.39 11.78 7.29
N LYS A 132 14.42 13.11 7.14
CA LYS A 132 13.33 14.01 7.56
C LYS A 132 12.01 13.68 6.86
N ASN A 133 12.09 13.13 5.65
CA ASN A 133 10.93 12.80 4.83
C ASN A 133 10.41 11.37 5.05
N THR A 134 11.04 10.56 5.92
CA THR A 134 10.62 9.17 6.11
C THR A 134 9.16 9.05 6.55
N VAL A 135 8.69 9.93 7.44
CA VAL A 135 7.29 9.92 7.89
C VAL A 135 6.35 10.25 6.73
N LEU A 136 6.73 11.23 5.90
CA LEU A 136 5.97 11.58 4.70
C LEU A 136 5.87 10.40 3.74
N TYR A 137 6.97 9.69 3.49
CA TYR A 137 6.96 8.48 2.66
C TYR A 137 6.06 7.38 3.22
N ILE A 138 6.05 7.19 4.54
CA ILE A 138 5.13 6.24 5.19
C ILE A 138 3.68 6.64 4.92
N ILE A 139 3.32 7.90 5.18
CA ILE A 139 1.96 8.39 4.98
C ILE A 139 1.53 8.23 3.53
N LEU A 140 2.34 8.69 2.59
CA LEU A 140 2.02 8.64 1.17
C LEU A 140 1.93 7.21 0.64
N SER A 141 2.80 6.30 1.11
CA SER A 141 2.72 4.89 0.72
C SER A 141 1.48 4.20 1.29
N VAL A 142 1.05 4.58 2.50
CA VAL A 142 -0.22 4.10 3.10
C VAL A 142 -1.42 4.58 2.31
N LEU A 143 -1.42 5.83 1.84
CA LEU A 143 -2.50 6.38 1.01
C LEU A 143 -2.69 5.61 -0.30
N SER A 144 -1.67 4.91 -0.79
CA SER A 144 -1.83 4.06 -1.98
C SER A 144 -2.79 2.89 -1.77
N GLY A 145 -3.15 2.57 -0.51
CA GLY A 145 -4.04 1.46 -0.18
C GLY A 145 -3.51 0.08 -0.57
N SER A 146 -2.22 -0.02 -0.95
CA SER A 146 -1.61 -1.24 -1.49
C SER A 146 -0.29 -1.58 -0.80
N ILE A 147 -0.05 -2.87 -0.60
CA ILE A 147 1.15 -3.39 0.06
C ILE A 147 2.40 -3.17 -0.82
N SER A 148 2.27 -3.28 -2.13
CA SER A 148 3.41 -3.21 -3.06
C SER A 148 4.14 -1.86 -3.03
N PRO A 149 3.50 -0.69 -3.14
CA PRO A 149 4.17 0.60 -3.01
C PRO A 149 4.87 0.78 -1.67
N ILE A 150 4.27 0.28 -0.58
CA ILE A 150 4.85 0.34 0.76
C ILE A 150 6.18 -0.43 0.80
N MET A 151 6.18 -1.66 0.33
CA MET A 151 7.37 -2.51 0.34
C MET A 151 8.46 -1.96 -0.59
N ILE A 152 8.09 -1.47 -1.78
CA ILE A 152 9.01 -0.85 -2.74
C ILE A 152 9.64 0.40 -2.13
N THR A 153 8.84 1.30 -1.57
CA THR A 153 9.31 2.54 -0.98
C THR A 153 10.20 2.29 0.24
N ALA A 154 9.83 1.33 1.09
CA ALA A 154 10.63 0.93 2.24
C ALA A 154 11.99 0.34 1.83
N ALA A 155 12.01 -0.51 0.79
CA ALA A 155 13.24 -1.08 0.24
C ALA A 155 14.12 -0.02 -0.42
N TRP A 156 13.50 0.92 -1.13
CA TRP A 156 14.20 2.01 -1.82
C TRP A 156 14.84 3.00 -0.83
N LEU A 157 14.13 3.35 0.23
CA LEU A 157 14.66 4.25 1.25
C LEU A 157 15.85 3.65 1.97
N ALA A 158 15.80 2.36 2.34
CA ALA A 158 16.86 1.56 2.99
C ALA A 158 17.78 2.36 3.95
N LEU A 159 17.23 3.37 4.63
CA LEU A 159 18.00 4.31 5.45
C LEU A 159 18.48 3.63 6.73
N PRO A 160 19.73 3.88 7.15
CA PRO A 160 20.19 3.53 8.49
C PRO A 160 19.42 4.40 9.50
N TYR A 161 18.71 3.74 10.42
CA TYR A 161 17.94 4.44 11.44
C TYR A 161 18.73 4.57 12.74
N ALA A 162 18.66 5.74 13.37
CA ALA A 162 19.22 5.95 14.69
C ALA A 162 18.47 5.10 15.74
N PRO A 163 19.18 4.52 16.74
CA PRO A 163 18.59 3.66 17.76
C PRO A 163 17.41 4.27 18.53
N ASP A 164 17.48 5.57 18.81
CA ASP A 164 16.45 6.29 19.59
C ASP A 164 15.10 6.39 18.87
N ARG A 165 15.11 6.36 17.55
CA ARG A 165 13.88 6.37 16.75
C ARG A 165 13.17 5.00 16.70
N GLU A 166 13.88 3.92 16.97
CA GLU A 166 13.33 2.58 16.96
C GLU A 166 12.33 2.35 18.10
N CYS A 167 12.61 2.88 19.29
CA CYS A 167 11.72 2.78 20.44
C CYS A 167 10.40 3.55 20.22
N SER A 168 10.48 4.77 19.67
CA SER A 168 9.29 5.58 19.33
C SER A 168 8.43 4.90 18.27
N ARG A 169 9.03 4.26 17.27
CA ARG A 169 8.31 3.51 16.22
C ARG A 169 7.66 2.25 16.74
N ARG A 170 8.28 1.56 17.70
CA ARG A 170 7.68 0.39 18.34
C ARG A 170 6.39 0.75 19.08
N LYS A 171 6.36 1.90 19.76
CA LYS A 171 5.15 2.43 20.39
C LYS A 171 4.07 2.77 19.38
N ALA A 172 4.43 3.46 18.29
CA ALA A 172 3.51 3.79 17.21
C ALA A 172 2.92 2.54 16.53
N ARG A 173 3.76 1.53 16.27
CA ARG A 173 3.32 0.23 15.75
C ARG A 173 2.30 -0.44 16.65
N ASN A 174 2.59 -0.53 17.97
CA ASN A 174 1.68 -1.15 18.92
C ASN A 174 0.36 -0.39 18.99
N GLY A 175 0.40 0.95 18.96
CA GLY A 175 -0.79 1.80 18.88
C GLY A 175 -1.64 1.52 17.64
N LEU A 176 -1.02 1.38 16.46
CA LEU A 176 -1.72 1.05 15.22
C LEU A 176 -2.35 -0.35 15.25
N ILE A 177 -1.67 -1.34 15.83
CA ILE A 177 -2.23 -2.69 15.98
C ILE A 177 -3.44 -2.65 16.91
N ILE A 178 -3.36 -1.94 18.04
CA ILE A 178 -4.48 -1.78 18.96
C ILE A 178 -5.64 -1.07 18.26
N ALA A 179 -5.38 0.03 17.54
CA ALA A 179 -6.40 0.77 16.79
C ALA A 179 -7.10 -0.13 15.76
N PHE A 180 -6.34 -0.99 15.04
CA PHE A 180 -6.88 -1.96 14.11
C PHE A 180 -7.90 -2.90 14.78
N PHE A 181 -7.53 -3.49 15.94
CA PHE A 181 -8.43 -4.38 16.65
C PHE A 181 -9.64 -3.65 17.24
N VAL A 182 -9.47 -2.42 17.75
CA VAL A 182 -10.59 -1.60 18.25
C VAL A 182 -11.59 -1.34 17.13
N VAL A 183 -11.14 -0.92 15.95
CA VAL A 183 -12.00 -0.69 14.79
C VAL A 183 -12.71 -1.98 14.36
N LEU A 184 -12.00 -3.10 14.33
CA LEU A 184 -12.59 -4.41 14.02
C LEU A 184 -13.74 -4.77 14.95
N VAL A 185 -13.49 -4.69 16.27
CA VAL A 185 -14.49 -5.01 17.29
C VAL A 185 -15.67 -4.04 17.23
N THR A 186 -15.40 -2.74 17.11
CA THR A 186 -16.46 -1.72 17.00
C THR A 186 -17.36 -1.98 15.80
N TYR A 187 -16.76 -2.29 14.67
CA TYR A 187 -17.55 -2.63 13.47
C TYR A 187 -18.40 -3.89 13.67
N ALA A 188 -17.80 -4.96 14.14
CA ALA A 188 -18.56 -6.19 14.37
C ALA A 188 -19.76 -5.92 15.29
N ALA A 189 -19.57 -5.12 16.35
CA ALA A 189 -20.65 -4.72 17.25
C ALA A 189 -21.72 -3.89 16.55
N VAL A 190 -21.34 -2.88 15.77
CA VAL A 190 -22.28 -2.03 15.02
C VAL A 190 -23.02 -2.84 13.94
N TYR A 191 -22.31 -3.72 13.21
CA TYR A 191 -22.90 -4.57 12.18
C TYR A 191 -23.95 -5.52 12.76
N ILE A 192 -23.66 -6.12 13.90
CA ILE A 192 -24.61 -7.00 14.61
C ILE A 192 -25.81 -6.21 15.14
N ALA A 193 -25.58 -5.01 15.70
CA ALA A 193 -26.63 -4.18 16.27
C ALA A 193 -27.61 -3.63 15.23
N LEU A 194 -27.12 -3.23 14.04
CA LEU A 194 -27.95 -2.69 12.96
C LEU A 194 -28.64 -3.78 12.11
N GLY A 195 -28.13 -5.00 12.13
CA GLY A 195 -28.51 -6.05 11.20
C GLY A 195 -27.90 -5.87 9.82
N GLN A 196 -27.74 -7.00 9.13
CA GLN A 196 -27.02 -7.06 7.85
C GLN A 196 -27.66 -6.20 6.75
N GLU A 197 -28.96 -6.25 6.63
CA GLU A 197 -29.70 -5.55 5.57
C GLU A 197 -29.60 -4.02 5.71
N THR A 198 -29.80 -3.50 6.94
CA THR A 198 -29.68 -2.07 7.22
C THR A 198 -28.24 -1.57 7.01
N ALA A 199 -27.26 -2.34 7.46
CA ALA A 199 -25.84 -2.00 7.30
C ALA A 199 -25.43 -1.94 5.80
N GLN A 200 -25.96 -2.84 4.98
CA GLN A 200 -25.72 -2.82 3.54
C GLN A 200 -26.38 -1.62 2.85
N ASN A 201 -27.63 -1.33 3.20
CA ASN A 201 -28.38 -0.23 2.59
C ASN A 201 -27.76 1.15 2.82
N ILE A 202 -27.11 1.37 3.95
CA ILE A 202 -26.39 2.64 4.24
C ILE A 202 -24.93 2.62 3.76
N GLY A 203 -24.49 1.59 3.06
CA GLY A 203 -23.11 1.47 2.59
C GLY A 203 -22.06 1.31 3.70
N LEU A 204 -22.49 0.96 4.91
CA LEU A 204 -21.59 0.84 6.07
C LEU A 204 -20.55 -0.25 5.87
N SER A 205 -20.91 -1.34 5.22
CA SER A 205 -20.01 -2.47 4.91
C SER A 205 -18.87 -2.01 4.00
N GLU A 206 -19.14 -1.22 2.96
CA GLU A 206 -18.13 -0.73 2.03
C GLU A 206 -17.18 0.26 2.71
N LEU A 207 -17.70 1.24 3.42
CA LEU A 207 -16.92 2.19 4.20
C LEU A 207 -15.99 1.46 5.18
N TYR A 208 -16.53 0.46 5.85
CA TYR A 208 -15.77 -0.33 6.80
C TYR A 208 -14.66 -1.14 6.15
N ILE A 209 -14.91 -1.85 5.07
CA ILE A 209 -13.89 -2.60 4.33
C ILE A 209 -12.74 -1.67 3.93
N ARG A 210 -13.05 -0.45 3.49
CA ARG A 210 -12.04 0.58 3.15
C ARG A 210 -11.22 1.02 4.35
N VAL A 211 -11.87 1.30 5.49
CA VAL A 211 -11.19 1.70 6.73
C VAL A 211 -10.29 0.56 7.24
N MET A 212 -10.80 -0.66 7.24
CA MET A 212 -10.03 -1.83 7.69
C MET A 212 -8.83 -2.11 6.78
N SER A 213 -9.01 -2.01 5.46
CA SER A 213 -7.93 -2.14 4.50
C SER A 213 -6.86 -1.07 4.73
N ALA A 214 -7.27 0.18 4.95
CA ALA A 214 -6.34 1.28 5.22
C ALA A 214 -5.55 1.06 6.53
N LEU A 215 -6.21 0.61 7.61
CA LEU A 215 -5.54 0.28 8.87
C LEU A 215 -4.58 -0.90 8.73
N PHE A 216 -4.98 -1.95 8.02
CA PHE A 216 -4.12 -3.10 7.73
C PHE A 216 -2.88 -2.69 6.95
N VAL A 217 -3.06 -1.88 5.91
CA VAL A 217 -1.98 -1.31 5.10
C VAL A 217 -1.07 -0.41 5.96
N ALA A 218 -1.62 0.39 6.88
CA ALA A 218 -0.84 1.20 7.81
C ALA A 218 0.03 0.36 8.76
N VAL A 219 -0.53 -0.73 9.30
CA VAL A 219 0.24 -1.68 10.14
C VAL A 219 1.39 -2.28 9.33
N ILE A 220 1.14 -2.75 8.12
CA ILE A 220 2.17 -3.30 7.23
C ILE A 220 3.24 -2.24 6.93
N ALA A 221 2.86 -0.99 6.67
CA ALA A 221 3.80 0.10 6.43
C ALA A 221 4.76 0.30 7.61
N VAL A 222 4.22 0.35 8.83
CA VAL A 222 5.06 0.48 10.04
C VAL A 222 6.05 -0.67 10.14
N PHE A 223 5.61 -1.92 9.90
CA PHE A 223 6.52 -3.07 9.89
C PHE A 223 7.57 -3.00 8.78
N ALA A 224 7.19 -2.57 7.58
CA ALA A 224 8.09 -2.46 6.44
C ALA A 224 9.18 -1.41 6.65
N PHE A 225 8.85 -0.29 7.31
CA PHE A 225 9.78 0.82 7.53
C PHE A 225 10.61 0.67 8.81
N ILE A 226 10.29 -0.26 9.73
CA ILE A 226 11.10 -0.53 10.91
C ILE A 226 12.28 -1.42 10.54
N PRO A 227 13.54 -1.03 10.86
CA PRO A 227 14.69 -1.89 10.64
C PRO A 227 14.61 -3.14 11.54
N SER A 228 14.99 -4.29 11.01
CA SER A 228 15.03 -5.57 11.73
C SER A 228 16.28 -5.71 12.64
N SER A 229 16.84 -4.63 13.13
CA SER A 229 18.01 -4.71 14.00
C SER A 229 17.61 -5.20 15.39
N LYS A 230 18.40 -6.11 15.96
CA LYS A 230 18.28 -6.62 17.31
C LYS A 230 18.71 -5.61 18.39
N TYR A 231 18.57 -4.31 18.10
CA TYR A 231 18.90 -3.29 19.09
C TYR A 231 17.82 -3.29 20.18
N LYS A 232 18.20 -3.74 21.36
CA LYS A 232 17.46 -3.47 22.59
C LYS A 232 17.34 -1.95 22.72
N CYS A 233 16.12 -1.45 22.97
CA CYS A 233 15.98 -0.12 23.54
C CYS A 233 16.88 -0.09 24.79
N ARG A 234 17.96 0.65 24.75
CA ARG A 234 18.73 0.92 25.94
C ARG A 234 17.82 1.80 26.76
N ASP A 235 17.27 1.23 27.82
CA ASP A 235 16.52 2.02 28.78
C ASP A 235 17.45 3.15 29.22
N SER A 236 17.01 4.38 28.94
CA SER A 236 17.62 5.61 29.44
C SER A 236 17.33 5.76 30.96
N ALA A 237 17.49 4.68 31.69
CA ALA A 237 17.37 4.59 33.13
C ALA A 237 18.76 4.61 33.80
N GLU A 238 19.74 5.27 33.18
CA GLU A 238 20.98 5.67 33.81
C GLU A 238 21.35 7.11 33.40
N LYS A 239 20.63 8.07 34.00
CA LYS A 239 21.14 9.38 34.36
C LYS A 239 20.37 9.89 35.56
#